data_be8a58eecf80049e2bd6efc6f1e41cd1
#
_entry.id   be8a58eecf80049e2bd6efc6f1e41cd1
#
_cell.length_a   1.000
_cell.length_b   1.000
_cell.length_c   1.000
_cell.angle_alpha   90.00
_cell.angle_beta   90.00
_cell.angle_gamma   90.00
#
_symmetry.space_group_name_H-M   'P 1'
#
loop_
_entity.id
_entity.type
_entity.pdbx_description
1 polymer ?
#
loop_
_entity_poly.entity_id
_entity_poly.type
_entity_poly.pdbx_seq_one_letter_code
_entity_poly.pdbx_strand_id
1 'polypeptide(L)'
;MKKLDVKILDPRMRDQLPQYATPGSAGLDLRACIDTAITLAPGDTTLVPTGIAIHLDDPGYAAIILPRSGLGHKHGIVLEIGRAHV
;
A
#
# COMPACT_ATOMS: atom_id res chain seq x y z
N MET A 1 -15.42 -0.77 -16.51
CA MET A 1 -14.46 -0.57 -15.43
C MET A 1 -14.34 -1.86 -14.62
N LYS A 2 -13.12 -2.28 -14.31
CA LYS A 2 -12.89 -3.47 -13.49
C LYS A 2 -13.10 -3.14 -12.02
N LYS A 3 -13.82 -3.99 -11.30
CA LYS A 3 -14.02 -3.85 -9.86
C LYS A 3 -12.92 -4.58 -9.11
N LEU A 4 -12.46 -3.97 -8.03
CA LEU A 4 -11.52 -4.54 -7.10
C LEU A 4 -12.23 -4.78 -5.77
N ASP A 5 -12.21 -6.02 -5.29
CA ASP A 5 -12.77 -6.35 -3.99
C ASP A 5 -11.75 -6.02 -2.89
N VAL A 6 -12.19 -5.27 -1.89
CA VAL A 6 -11.36 -4.87 -0.75
C VAL A 6 -12.00 -5.37 0.53
N LYS A 7 -11.25 -6.15 1.30
CA LYS A 7 -11.67 -6.60 2.63
C LYS A 7 -10.98 -5.76 3.69
N ILE A 8 -11.75 -5.19 4.60
CA ILE A 8 -11.24 -4.43 5.72
C ILE A 8 -10.84 -5.42 6.82
N LEU A 9 -9.54 -5.49 7.11
CA LEU A 9 -9.00 -6.35 8.17
C LEU A 9 -8.95 -5.63 9.52
N ASP A 10 -8.76 -4.30 9.49
CA ASP A 10 -8.74 -3.46 10.68
C ASP A 10 -9.82 -2.39 10.55
N PRO A 11 -10.75 -2.27 11.53
CA PRO A 11 -11.86 -1.30 11.44
C PRO A 11 -11.42 0.15 11.25
N ARG A 12 -10.21 0.51 11.65
CA ARG A 12 -9.68 1.88 11.45
C ARG A 12 -9.59 2.26 9.98
N MET A 13 -9.52 1.27 9.09
CA MET A 13 -9.37 1.52 7.66
C MET A 13 -10.69 1.74 6.92
N ARG A 14 -11.83 1.73 7.61
CA ARG A 14 -13.13 1.97 6.96
C ARG A 14 -13.19 3.32 6.26
N ASP A 15 -12.61 4.34 6.87
CA ASP A 15 -12.60 5.70 6.34
C ASP A 15 -11.29 6.04 5.61
N GLN A 16 -10.42 5.04 5.40
CA GLN A 16 -9.11 5.23 4.82
C GLN A 16 -8.82 4.20 3.73
N LEU A 17 -9.84 3.87 2.94
CA LEU A 17 -9.69 2.94 1.83
C LEU A 17 -8.79 3.54 0.75
N PRO A 18 -8.13 2.69 -0.06
CA PRO A 18 -7.32 3.18 -1.18
C PRO A 18 -8.13 4.12 -2.08
N GLN A 19 -7.54 5.24 -2.42
CA GLN A 19 -8.18 6.26 -3.24
C GLN A 19 -7.20 6.76 -4.29
N TYR A 20 -7.74 7.26 -5.40
CA TYR A 20 -6.95 8.01 -6.34
C TYR A 20 -6.60 9.37 -5.74
N ALA A 21 -5.30 9.70 -5.71
CA ALA A 21 -4.84 10.98 -5.18
C ALA A 21 -5.33 12.14 -6.03
N THR A 22 -5.42 11.93 -7.35
CA THR A 22 -5.93 12.93 -8.29
C THR A 22 -6.82 12.23 -9.33
N PRO A 23 -7.77 12.94 -9.94
CA PRO A 23 -8.52 12.39 -11.06
C PRO A 23 -7.60 11.96 -12.20
N GLY A 24 -7.84 10.78 -12.74
CA GLY A 24 -7.03 10.24 -13.82
C GLY A 24 -5.75 9.53 -13.40
N SER A 25 -5.46 9.44 -12.11
CA SER A 25 -4.33 8.65 -11.63
C SER A 25 -4.55 7.17 -11.94
N ALA A 26 -3.48 6.48 -12.36
CA ALA A 26 -3.53 5.06 -12.67
C ALA A 26 -3.52 4.19 -11.41
N GLY A 27 -2.88 4.66 -10.34
CA GLY A 27 -2.72 3.93 -9.10
C GLY A 27 -3.57 4.47 -7.96
N LEU A 28 -3.80 3.60 -6.98
CA LEU A 28 -4.50 3.95 -5.74
C LEU A 28 -3.49 4.07 -4.60
N ASP A 29 -3.61 5.10 -3.78
CA ASP A 29 -2.75 5.27 -2.62
C ASP A 29 -3.14 4.27 -1.52
N LEU A 30 -2.15 3.55 -1.00
CA LEU A 30 -2.28 2.73 0.20
C LEU A 30 -1.83 3.53 1.41
N ARG A 31 -2.45 3.26 2.54
CA ARG A 31 -2.11 3.90 3.81
C ARG A 31 -1.57 2.87 4.79
N ALA A 32 -0.63 3.31 5.63
CA ALA A 32 -0.16 2.49 6.74
C ALA A 32 -1.22 2.45 7.84
N CYS A 33 -1.50 1.25 8.35
CA CYS A 33 -2.42 1.05 9.48
C CYS A 33 -1.58 0.83 10.74
N ILE A 34 -1.15 1.92 11.36
CA ILE A 34 -0.26 1.90 12.51
C ILE A 34 -0.77 2.85 13.60
N ASP A 35 -0.45 2.53 14.87
CA ASP A 35 -0.87 3.33 16.01
C ASP A 35 0.06 4.51 16.28
N THR A 36 1.35 4.31 16.05
CA THR A 36 2.38 5.31 16.31
C THR A 36 3.32 5.40 15.12
N ALA A 37 4.02 6.52 15.01
CA ALA A 37 5.02 6.69 13.97
C ALA A 37 6.13 5.64 14.11
N ILE A 38 6.59 5.13 12.98
CA ILE A 38 7.70 4.18 12.89
C ILE A 38 8.95 4.97 12.54
N THR A 39 10.03 4.75 13.29
CA THR A 39 11.33 5.34 12.99
C THR A 39 12.23 4.28 12.37
N LEU A 40 12.78 4.59 11.19
CA LEU A 40 13.72 3.74 10.47
C LEU A 40 15.08 4.41 10.42
N ALA A 41 16.12 3.74 10.89
CA ALA A 41 17.49 4.15 10.64
C ALA A 41 17.89 3.74 9.23
N PRO A 42 18.90 4.39 8.63
CA PRO A 42 19.39 3.98 7.31
C PRO A 42 19.76 2.49 7.28
N GLY A 43 19.26 1.79 6.27
CA GLY A 43 19.47 0.34 6.13
C GLY A 43 18.45 -0.52 6.86
N ASP A 44 17.61 0.06 7.70
CA ASP A 44 16.56 -0.70 8.41
C ASP A 44 15.38 -1.00 7.50
N THR A 45 14.74 -2.15 7.74
CA THR A 45 13.49 -2.53 7.09
C THR A 45 12.45 -2.89 8.13
N THR A 46 11.19 -2.67 7.82
CA THR A 46 10.08 -3.07 8.67
C THR A 46 8.87 -3.42 7.80
N LEU A 47 8.02 -4.29 8.34
CA LEU A 47 6.71 -4.55 7.75
C LEU A 47 5.73 -3.50 8.23
N VAL A 48 4.98 -2.95 7.29
CA VAL A 48 3.95 -1.95 7.58
C VAL A 48 2.61 -2.52 7.15
N PRO A 49 1.69 -2.79 8.08
CA PRO A 49 0.37 -3.30 7.71
C PRO A 49 -0.46 -2.21 7.03
N THR A 50 -1.30 -2.62 6.10
CA THR A 50 -2.26 -1.74 5.43
C THR A 50 -3.66 -1.84 6.03
N GLY A 51 -3.93 -2.88 6.80
CA GLY A 51 -5.24 -3.14 7.40
C GLY A 51 -6.31 -3.58 6.42
N ILE A 52 -5.93 -3.86 5.17
CA ILE A 52 -6.86 -4.31 4.14
C ILE A 52 -6.29 -5.52 3.39
N ALA A 53 -7.16 -6.26 2.74
CA ALA A 53 -6.81 -7.27 1.75
C ALA A 53 -7.56 -6.98 0.47
N ILE A 54 -6.98 -7.35 -0.66
CA ILE A 54 -7.62 -7.18 -1.96
C ILE A 54 -7.79 -8.53 -2.64
N HIS A 55 -8.77 -8.62 -3.52
CA HIS A 55 -9.01 -9.79 -4.35
C HIS A 55 -9.27 -9.36 -5.79
N LEU A 56 -8.46 -9.90 -6.70
CA LEU A 56 -8.65 -9.77 -8.13
C LEU A 56 -9.20 -11.08 -8.66
N ASP A 57 -10.45 -11.07 -9.11
CA ASP A 57 -11.13 -12.25 -9.61
C ASP A 57 -11.02 -12.34 -11.14
N ASP A 58 -9.85 -12.04 -11.67
CA ASP A 58 -9.60 -12.09 -13.11
C ASP A 58 -8.13 -12.39 -13.37
N PRO A 59 -7.80 -13.54 -13.97
CA PRO A 59 -6.41 -13.91 -14.23
C PRO A 59 -5.71 -13.00 -15.25
N GLY A 60 -6.46 -12.17 -15.98
CA GLY A 60 -5.89 -11.20 -16.91
C GLY A 60 -5.34 -9.94 -16.25
N TYR A 61 -5.49 -9.79 -14.92
CA TYR A 61 -5.03 -8.61 -14.18
C TYR A 61 -4.10 -9.02 -13.05
N ALA A 62 -3.20 -8.11 -12.69
CA ALA A 62 -2.33 -8.26 -11.53
C ALA A 62 -2.26 -6.94 -10.78
N ALA A 63 -2.05 -7.03 -9.47
CA ALA A 63 -1.82 -5.85 -8.63
C ALA A 63 -0.34 -5.79 -8.26
N ILE A 64 0.25 -4.61 -8.41
CA ILE A 64 1.65 -4.36 -8.08
C ILE A 64 1.71 -3.19 -7.12
N ILE A 65 2.44 -3.35 -6.02
CA ILE A 65 2.69 -2.26 -5.07
C ILE A 65 3.97 -1.55 -5.49
N LEU A 66 3.86 -0.24 -5.69
CA LEU A 66 4.99 0.58 -6.08
C LEU A 66 5.24 1.66 -5.03
N PRO A 67 6.50 2.07 -4.79
CA PRO A 67 6.78 3.17 -3.89
C PRO A 67 6.33 4.50 -4.48
N ARG A 68 6.02 5.46 -3.61
CA ARG A 68 5.77 6.82 -4.06
C ARG A 68 7.10 7.51 -4.34
N SER A 69 7.20 8.16 -5.50
CA SER A 69 8.43 8.83 -5.91
C SER A 69 8.89 9.91 -4.92
N GLY A 70 7.94 10.65 -4.35
CA GLY A 70 8.27 11.68 -3.37
C GLY A 70 8.92 11.15 -2.11
N LEU A 71 8.48 9.98 -1.61
CA LEU A 71 9.09 9.35 -0.44
C LEU A 71 10.50 8.86 -0.75
N GLY A 72 10.71 8.26 -1.92
CA GLY A 72 12.04 7.81 -2.33
C GLY A 72 12.99 8.96 -2.57
N HIS A 73 12.54 9.98 -3.28
CA HIS A 73 13.37 11.11 -3.67
C HIS A 73 13.73 12.02 -2.49
N LYS A 74 12.75 12.33 -1.62
CA LYS A 74 12.94 13.27 -0.52
C LYS A 74 13.42 12.62 0.77
N HIS A 75 13.03 11.37 1.02
CA HIS A 75 13.22 10.71 2.31
C HIS A 75 13.97 9.40 2.21
N GLY A 76 14.30 8.92 1.01
CA GLY A 76 15.02 7.66 0.82
C GLY A 76 14.21 6.42 1.21
N ILE A 77 12.89 6.52 1.28
CA ILE A 77 12.02 5.40 1.64
C ILE A 77 11.63 4.65 0.38
N VAL A 78 11.95 3.37 0.34
CA VAL A 78 11.66 2.51 -0.80
C VAL A 78 11.02 1.21 -0.33
N LEU A 79 10.42 0.48 -1.26
CA LEU A 79 9.90 -0.86 -0.99
C LEU A 79 11.00 -1.88 -1.19
N GLU A 80 11.09 -2.84 -0.27
CA GLU A 80 11.96 -3.99 -0.44
C GLU A 80 11.23 -5.03 -1.29
N ILE A 81 11.79 -5.34 -2.46
CA ILE A 81 11.21 -6.27 -3.42
C ILE A 81 11.78 -7.67 -3.18
N GLY A 82 10.95 -8.70 -3.37
CA GLY A 82 11.40 -10.08 -3.33
C GLY A 82 11.23 -10.74 -1.97
N ARG A 83 10.68 -10.06 -0.98
CA ARG A 83 10.27 -10.69 0.27
C ARG A 83 8.82 -11.12 0.19
N ALA A 84 8.62 -12.42 0.24
CA ALA A 84 7.29 -13.00 0.39
C ALA A 84 7.08 -13.35 1.85
N HIS A 85 6.00 -12.89 2.42
CA HIS A 85 5.57 -13.23 3.77
C HIS A 85 4.30 -14.05 3.69
N VAL A 86 4.37 -15.19 4.25
CA VAL A 86 3.26 -16.13 4.23
C VAL A 86 2.70 -16.26 5.63
#